data_f35454255297a8400d2a5d92decd0b80
#
_entry.id   f35454255297a8400d2a5d92decd0b80
#
_cell.length_a   1.000
_cell.length_b   1.000
_cell.length_c   1.000
_cell.angle_alpha   90.00
_cell.angle_beta   90.00
_cell.angle_gamma   90.00
#
_symmetry.space_group_name_H-M   'P 1'
#
loop_
_entity.id
_entity.type
_entity.pdbx_description
1 polymer ?
#
loop_
_entity_poly.entity_id
_entity_poly.type
_entity_poly.pdbx_seq_one_letter_code
_entity_poly.pdbx_strand_id
1 'polypeptide(L)'
;MDCIWYYDSPLGRITMAGGEGYLTGLWFDGQKHFGHTLSAVCEERLIPVFEETVRWLDIYFSGEEPGFTPAIAFKPAVATPFRKRVWETLLTIPYGETVTYAQLASRIAQRYDVPTRVAPRATGGAVGWNPISLIVPCHRVIASNGSVGGYAAGQERKLKLLELESAHIFSVSPRNRIFASL
;
A
#
# COMPACT_ATOMS: atom_id res chain seq x y z
N MET A 1 -7.41 6.96 21.89
CA MET A 1 -8.66 6.84 21.10
C MET A 1 -8.32 7.18 19.66
N ASP A 2 -8.71 6.33 18.70
CA ASP A 2 -8.43 6.60 17.30
C ASP A 2 -9.46 7.57 16.73
N CYS A 3 -9.02 8.41 15.78
CA CYS A 3 -9.91 9.14 14.90
C CYS A 3 -10.10 8.36 13.60
N ILE A 4 -11.24 8.52 12.96
CA ILE A 4 -11.53 8.00 11.62
C ILE A 4 -12.02 9.12 10.71
N TRP A 5 -11.77 8.97 9.41
CA TRP A 5 -12.28 9.83 8.36
C TRP A 5 -12.46 9.06 7.07
N TYR A 6 -13.14 9.62 6.10
CA TYR A 6 -13.50 8.96 4.85
C TYR A 6 -13.05 9.75 3.64
N TYR A 7 -12.76 9.03 2.55
CA TYR A 7 -12.43 9.57 1.25
C TYR A 7 -13.16 8.79 0.15
N ASP A 8 -13.93 9.48 -0.69
CA ASP A 8 -14.62 8.85 -1.81
C ASP A 8 -13.72 8.85 -3.04
N SER A 9 -13.08 7.71 -3.31
CA SER A 9 -12.18 7.53 -4.46
C SER A 9 -12.92 7.00 -5.68
N PRO A 10 -12.33 7.12 -6.90
CA PRO A 10 -12.87 6.48 -8.11
C PRO A 10 -12.99 4.95 -8.00
N LEU A 11 -12.29 4.32 -7.07
CA LEU A 11 -12.30 2.87 -6.84
C LEU A 11 -13.12 2.44 -5.62
N GLY A 12 -13.89 3.35 -5.05
CA GLY A 12 -14.74 3.15 -3.88
C GLY A 12 -14.27 3.92 -2.66
N ARG A 13 -15.08 3.91 -1.62
CA ARG A 13 -14.77 4.62 -0.37
C ARG A 13 -13.54 4.04 0.31
N ILE A 14 -12.73 4.93 0.84
CA ILE A 14 -11.55 4.63 1.66
C ILE A 14 -11.80 5.16 3.06
N THR A 15 -11.57 4.33 4.07
CA THR A 15 -11.59 4.71 5.48
C THR A 15 -10.16 4.93 5.97
N MET A 16 -9.92 6.07 6.59
CA MET A 16 -8.66 6.43 7.25
C MET A 16 -8.80 6.22 8.76
N ALA A 17 -7.72 5.80 9.40
CA ALA A 17 -7.59 5.77 10.85
C ALA A 17 -6.27 6.40 11.27
N GLY A 18 -6.29 7.11 12.40
CA GLY A 18 -5.10 7.76 12.90
C GLY A 18 -5.28 8.42 14.26
N GLY A 19 -4.22 9.01 14.74
CA GLY A 19 -4.17 9.75 16.01
C GLY A 19 -2.73 10.15 16.32
N GLU A 20 -2.54 11.08 17.25
CA GLU A 20 -1.21 11.53 17.67
C GLU A 20 -0.29 12.00 16.52
N GLY A 21 -0.90 12.53 15.44
CA GLY A 21 -0.17 13.04 14.29
C GLY A 21 0.21 11.99 13.24
N TYR A 22 -0.22 10.73 13.38
CA TYR A 22 0.10 9.64 12.45
C TYR A 22 -1.14 9.00 11.86
N LEU A 23 -1.04 8.62 10.57
CA LEU A 23 -1.96 7.69 9.92
C LEU A 23 -1.58 6.26 10.34
N THR A 24 -2.56 5.50 10.83
CA THR A 24 -2.34 4.12 11.31
C THR A 24 -3.14 3.08 10.53
N GLY A 25 -4.03 3.55 9.66
CA GLY A 25 -4.84 2.71 8.80
C GLY A 25 -5.36 3.46 7.58
N LEU A 26 -5.45 2.76 6.45
CA LEU A 26 -6.03 3.24 5.21
C LEU A 26 -6.56 2.04 4.43
N TRP A 27 -7.87 1.90 4.31
CA TRP A 27 -8.49 0.72 3.72
C TRP A 27 -9.61 1.09 2.76
N PHE A 28 -9.70 0.36 1.65
CA PHE A 28 -10.92 0.34 0.86
C PHE A 28 -12.04 -0.37 1.61
N ASP A 29 -13.27 0.12 1.49
CA ASP A 29 -14.41 -0.58 2.04
C ASP A 29 -14.52 -2.00 1.47
N GLY A 30 -14.77 -2.96 2.36
CA GLY A 30 -14.91 -4.37 2.01
C GLY A 30 -13.59 -5.12 1.77
N GLN A 31 -12.42 -4.51 1.93
CA GLN A 31 -11.16 -5.24 1.82
C GLN A 31 -10.95 -6.22 3.00
N LYS A 32 -10.09 -7.22 2.78
CA LYS A 32 -9.64 -8.12 3.86
C LYS A 32 -8.92 -7.32 4.94
N HIS A 33 -9.13 -7.73 6.20
CA HIS A 33 -8.53 -7.09 7.38
C HIS A 33 -8.89 -5.60 7.53
N PHE A 34 -10.05 -5.19 7.00
CA PHE A 34 -10.57 -3.85 7.18
C PHE A 34 -10.63 -3.48 8.67
N GLY A 35 -10.12 -2.30 9.01
CA GLY A 35 -10.22 -1.76 10.36
C GLY A 35 -9.44 -2.51 11.45
N HIS A 36 -8.59 -3.48 11.12
CA HIS A 36 -7.91 -4.33 12.10
C HIS A 36 -6.92 -3.61 13.02
N THR A 37 -6.62 -2.34 12.75
CA THR A 37 -5.82 -1.48 13.64
C THR A 37 -6.67 -0.55 14.48
N LEU A 38 -8.00 -0.50 14.27
CA LEU A 38 -8.89 0.42 14.98
C LEU A 38 -9.03 0.01 16.45
N SER A 39 -9.13 1.01 17.31
CA SER A 39 -9.56 0.83 18.70
C SER A 39 -11.05 0.52 18.74
N ALA A 40 -11.51 -0.08 19.83
CA ALA A 40 -12.95 -0.38 20.04
C ALA A 40 -13.84 0.88 20.01
N VAL A 41 -13.26 2.02 20.36
CA VAL A 41 -13.93 3.33 20.32
C VAL A 41 -13.15 4.25 19.40
N CYS A 42 -13.81 4.74 18.37
CA CYS A 42 -13.26 5.67 17.39
C CYS A 42 -14.15 6.93 17.34
N GLU A 43 -13.52 8.07 17.09
CA GLU A 43 -14.20 9.35 16.88
C GLU A 43 -14.13 9.73 15.40
N GLU A 44 -15.27 10.03 14.79
CA GLU A 44 -15.27 10.62 13.44
C GLU A 44 -14.87 12.09 13.53
N ARG A 45 -13.62 12.37 13.20
CA ARG A 45 -13.04 13.71 13.29
C ARG A 45 -11.91 13.89 12.27
N LEU A 46 -12.00 14.98 11.51
CA LEU A 46 -10.92 15.39 10.61
C LEU A 46 -9.75 15.93 11.45
N ILE A 47 -8.59 15.32 11.28
CA ILE A 47 -7.35 15.73 11.95
C ILE A 47 -6.27 16.05 10.90
N PRO A 48 -5.21 16.83 11.22
CA PRO A 48 -4.25 17.32 10.23
C PRO A 48 -3.62 16.23 9.35
N VAL A 49 -3.32 15.05 9.89
CA VAL A 49 -2.78 13.94 9.08
C VAL A 49 -3.79 13.40 8.07
N PHE A 50 -5.10 13.50 8.34
CA PHE A 50 -6.12 13.12 7.36
C PHE A 50 -6.25 14.15 6.26
N GLU A 51 -6.14 15.44 6.54
CA GLU A 51 -6.10 16.49 5.51
C GLU A 51 -4.90 16.30 4.58
N GLU A 52 -3.73 15.97 5.15
CA GLU A 52 -2.54 15.63 4.37
C GLU A 52 -2.74 14.37 3.53
N THR A 53 -3.38 13.34 4.09
CA THR A 53 -3.71 12.10 3.39
C THR A 53 -4.71 12.33 2.26
N VAL A 54 -5.73 13.15 2.46
CA VAL A 54 -6.69 13.53 1.40
C VAL A 54 -5.95 14.21 0.25
N ARG A 55 -5.07 15.16 0.52
CA ARG A 55 -4.26 15.82 -0.50
C ARG A 55 -3.36 14.83 -1.25
N TRP A 56 -2.78 13.86 -0.56
CA TRP A 56 -2.01 12.77 -1.16
C TRP A 56 -2.88 11.91 -2.09
N LEU A 57 -4.09 11.54 -1.65
CA LEU A 57 -5.04 10.75 -2.44
C LEU A 57 -5.55 11.51 -3.66
N ASP A 58 -5.81 12.81 -3.55
CA ASP A 58 -6.23 13.66 -4.68
C ASP A 58 -5.18 13.67 -5.79
N ILE A 59 -3.89 13.84 -5.43
CA ILE A 59 -2.79 13.79 -6.37
C ILE A 59 -2.66 12.38 -6.97
N TYR A 60 -2.70 11.34 -6.13
CA TYR A 60 -2.57 9.96 -6.58
C TYR A 60 -3.66 9.57 -7.59
N PHE A 61 -4.93 9.86 -7.29
CA PHE A 61 -6.05 9.54 -8.17
C PHE A 61 -6.19 10.49 -9.38
N SER A 62 -5.46 11.59 -9.42
CA SER A 62 -5.30 12.37 -10.66
C SER A 62 -4.35 11.70 -11.67
N GLY A 63 -3.66 10.61 -11.27
CA GLY A 63 -2.69 9.90 -12.10
C GLY A 63 -1.26 10.43 -11.97
N GLU A 64 -1.00 11.26 -10.96
CA GLU A 64 0.32 11.80 -10.68
C GLU A 64 0.96 11.14 -9.45
N GLU A 65 2.28 11.13 -9.41
CA GLU A 65 3.04 10.68 -8.24
C GLU A 65 2.98 11.75 -7.14
N PRO A 66 2.42 11.42 -5.95
CA PRO A 66 2.52 12.34 -4.81
C PRO A 66 3.97 12.49 -4.38
N GLY A 67 4.49 13.71 -4.40
CA GLY A 67 5.88 14.01 -4.07
C GLY A 67 6.19 14.00 -2.56
N PHE A 68 5.32 13.48 -1.73
CA PHE A 68 5.46 13.40 -0.26
C PHE A 68 4.76 12.15 0.28
N THR A 69 5.02 11.80 1.53
CA THR A 69 4.35 10.71 2.25
C THR A 69 3.79 11.27 3.55
N PRO A 70 2.48 11.12 3.82
CA PRO A 70 1.93 11.47 5.12
C PRO A 70 2.65 10.74 6.26
N ALA A 71 2.67 11.34 7.45
CA ALA A 71 3.26 10.67 8.61
C ALA A 71 2.48 9.40 8.94
N ILE A 72 3.12 8.23 8.85
CA ILE A 72 2.51 6.92 9.10
C ILE A 72 3.14 6.25 10.32
N ALA A 73 2.34 5.43 11.02
CA ALA A 73 2.83 4.58 12.10
C ALA A 73 2.17 3.19 12.04
N PHE A 74 2.97 2.16 12.25
CA PHE A 74 2.48 0.80 12.35
C PHE A 74 2.21 0.44 13.81
N LYS A 75 0.96 0.18 14.17
CA LYS A 75 0.58 -0.18 15.54
C LYS A 75 1.22 -1.50 15.98
N PRO A 76 1.85 -1.56 17.17
CA PRO A 76 2.52 -2.78 17.65
C PRO A 76 1.61 -4.01 17.72
N ALA A 77 0.33 -3.82 17.94
CA ALA A 77 -0.66 -4.92 18.01
C ALA A 77 -0.74 -5.75 16.72
N VAL A 78 -0.42 -5.17 15.56
CA VAL A 78 -0.48 -5.83 14.25
C VAL A 78 0.88 -5.92 13.55
N ALA A 79 1.83 -5.08 13.94
CA ALA A 79 3.16 -4.98 13.35
C ALA A 79 4.14 -5.94 14.02
N THR A 80 4.03 -7.25 13.73
CA THR A 80 5.12 -8.16 14.10
C THR A 80 6.44 -7.69 13.48
N PRO A 81 7.61 -8.01 14.06
CA PRO A 81 8.90 -7.61 13.50
C PRO A 81 9.05 -7.94 12.02
N PHE A 82 8.57 -9.12 11.60
CA PHE A 82 8.62 -9.52 10.18
C PHE A 82 7.67 -8.69 9.32
N ARG A 83 6.41 -8.49 9.72
CA ARG A 83 5.46 -7.64 8.98
C ARG A 83 5.98 -6.22 8.82
N LYS A 84 6.54 -5.64 9.88
CA LYS A 84 7.12 -4.30 9.84
C LYS A 84 8.22 -4.21 8.79
N ARG A 85 9.16 -5.17 8.76
CA ARG A 85 10.22 -5.24 7.74
C ARG A 85 9.66 -5.32 6.31
N VAL A 86 8.60 -6.11 6.12
CA VAL A 86 7.92 -6.21 4.82
C VAL A 86 7.34 -4.86 4.42
N TRP A 87 6.56 -4.22 5.29
CA TRP A 87 5.90 -2.94 5.00
C TRP A 87 6.89 -1.80 4.78
N GLU A 88 7.97 -1.73 5.56
CA GLU A 88 9.06 -0.77 5.36
C GLU A 88 9.80 -1.01 4.03
N THR A 89 9.90 -2.27 3.59
CA THR A 89 10.49 -2.57 2.28
C THR A 89 9.55 -2.23 1.13
N LEU A 90 8.23 -2.40 1.30
CA LEU A 90 7.23 -1.97 0.32
C LEU A 90 7.34 -0.47 0.02
N LEU A 91 7.57 0.37 1.02
CA LEU A 91 7.75 1.82 0.86
C LEU A 91 8.94 2.20 -0.05
N THR A 92 9.84 1.27 -0.33
CA THR A 92 10.98 1.50 -1.25
C THR A 92 10.66 1.20 -2.71
N ILE A 93 9.46 0.70 -3.02
CA ILE A 93 9.05 0.41 -4.40
C ILE A 93 8.54 1.71 -5.03
N PRO A 94 9.22 2.24 -6.06
CA PRO A 94 8.83 3.50 -6.67
C PRO A 94 7.44 3.45 -7.32
N TYR A 95 6.85 4.62 -7.51
CA TYR A 95 5.62 4.79 -8.27
C TYR A 95 5.79 4.26 -9.70
N GLY A 96 4.80 3.50 -10.17
CA GLY A 96 4.82 2.90 -11.50
C GLY A 96 5.73 1.67 -11.68
N GLU A 97 6.44 1.26 -10.63
CA GLU A 97 7.25 0.04 -10.67
C GLU A 97 6.54 -1.13 -9.98
N THR A 98 6.87 -2.34 -10.42
CA THR A 98 6.40 -3.57 -9.78
C THR A 98 7.56 -4.47 -9.40
N VAL A 99 7.37 -5.27 -8.36
CA VAL A 99 8.30 -6.32 -7.95
C VAL A 99 7.54 -7.63 -7.74
N THR A 100 8.20 -8.76 -7.94
CA THR A 100 7.63 -10.05 -7.59
C THR A 100 7.77 -10.32 -6.09
N TYR A 101 6.96 -11.24 -5.54
CA TYR A 101 7.12 -11.69 -4.14
C TYR A 101 8.52 -12.24 -3.86
N ALA A 102 9.16 -12.89 -4.82
CA ALA A 102 10.53 -13.37 -4.68
C ALA A 102 11.54 -12.24 -4.63
N GLN A 103 11.39 -11.22 -5.48
CA GLN A 103 12.24 -10.02 -5.45
C GLN A 103 12.05 -9.24 -4.15
N LEU A 104 10.81 -9.08 -3.67
CA LEU A 104 10.54 -8.44 -2.38
C LEU A 104 11.21 -9.21 -1.24
N ALA A 105 11.10 -10.54 -1.21
CA ALA A 105 11.74 -11.38 -0.21
C ALA A 105 13.28 -11.22 -0.22
N SER A 106 13.89 -11.12 -1.41
CA SER A 106 15.33 -10.87 -1.56
C SER A 106 15.72 -9.48 -1.04
N ARG A 107 14.92 -8.45 -1.35
CA ARG A 107 15.16 -7.08 -0.84
C ARG A 107 15.09 -7.02 0.68
N ILE A 108 14.14 -7.75 1.31
CA ILE A 108 14.02 -7.85 2.77
C ILE A 108 15.26 -8.51 3.36
N ALA A 109 15.71 -9.64 2.80
CA ALA A 109 16.89 -10.35 3.27
C ALA A 109 18.15 -9.47 3.22
N GLN A 110 18.35 -8.73 2.15
CA GLN A 110 19.47 -7.81 1.99
C GLN A 110 19.40 -6.61 2.94
N ARG A 111 18.20 -5.98 3.06
CA ARG A 111 18.03 -4.77 3.86
C ARG A 111 18.24 -5.00 5.36
N TYR A 112 17.86 -6.17 5.86
CA TYR A 112 17.89 -6.50 7.29
C TYR A 112 18.94 -7.54 7.65
N ASP A 113 19.84 -7.87 6.74
CA ASP A 113 20.89 -8.88 6.91
C ASP A 113 20.37 -10.17 7.56
N VAL A 114 19.29 -10.70 6.96
CA VAL A 114 18.64 -11.92 7.47
C VAL A 114 19.44 -13.13 6.97
N PRO A 115 20.08 -13.92 7.86
CA PRO A 115 20.96 -15.01 7.47
C PRO A 115 20.23 -16.19 6.81
N THR A 116 18.90 -16.25 6.92
CA THR A 116 18.08 -17.31 6.34
C THR A 116 17.24 -16.78 5.18
N ARG A 117 17.01 -17.64 4.18
CA ARG A 117 16.17 -17.30 3.04
C ARG A 117 14.76 -16.89 3.48
N VAL A 118 14.38 -15.66 3.19
CA VAL A 118 13.01 -15.21 3.41
C VAL A 118 12.07 -15.89 2.40
N ALA A 119 11.05 -16.60 2.90
CA ALA A 119 10.14 -17.35 2.04
C ALA A 119 9.16 -16.40 1.33
N PRO A 120 9.01 -16.48 -0.01
CA PRO A 120 8.05 -15.65 -0.75
C PRO A 120 6.60 -15.80 -0.25
N ARG A 121 6.21 -17.01 0.20
CA ARG A 121 4.87 -17.26 0.77
C ARG A 121 4.63 -16.50 2.08
N ALA A 122 5.61 -16.48 2.98
CA ALA A 122 5.53 -15.71 4.22
C ALA A 122 5.49 -14.21 3.93
N THR A 123 6.28 -13.76 2.94
CA THR A 123 6.27 -12.39 2.45
C THR A 123 4.89 -12.00 1.93
N GLY A 124 4.28 -12.84 1.08
CA GLY A 124 2.93 -12.63 0.56
C GLY A 124 1.86 -12.54 1.67
N GLY A 125 1.97 -13.38 2.69
CA GLY A 125 1.12 -13.29 3.88
C GLY A 125 1.23 -11.93 4.57
N ALA A 126 2.46 -11.45 4.82
CA ALA A 126 2.70 -10.16 5.46
C ALA A 126 2.25 -8.97 4.59
N VAL A 127 2.42 -9.05 3.27
CA VAL A 127 1.90 -8.06 2.30
C VAL A 127 0.38 -7.94 2.41
N GLY A 128 -0.33 -9.08 2.53
CA GLY A 128 -1.80 -9.10 2.67
C GLY A 128 -2.33 -8.48 3.97
N TRP A 129 -1.49 -8.35 5.00
CA TRP A 129 -1.82 -7.70 6.27
C TRP A 129 -1.48 -6.21 6.32
N ASN A 130 -1.08 -5.59 5.21
CA ASN A 130 -0.77 -4.17 5.15
C ASN A 130 -1.94 -3.32 5.69
N PRO A 131 -1.72 -2.51 6.75
CA PRO A 131 -2.77 -1.69 7.33
C PRO A 131 -3.01 -0.37 6.60
N ILE A 132 -2.09 0.05 5.72
CA ILE A 132 -2.10 1.36 5.07
C ILE A 132 -2.00 1.16 3.56
N SER A 133 -3.13 0.77 2.94
CA SER A 133 -3.20 0.56 1.50
C SER A 133 -2.80 1.81 0.70
N LEU A 134 -2.35 1.67 -0.52
CA LEU A 134 -1.88 2.73 -1.41
C LEU A 134 -0.55 3.37 -0.99
N ILE A 135 -0.50 4.03 0.16
CA ILE A 135 0.72 4.69 0.67
C ILE A 135 1.82 3.66 0.91
N VAL A 136 1.48 2.55 1.58
CA VAL A 136 2.35 1.35 1.61
C VAL A 136 1.94 0.48 0.41
N PRO A 137 2.72 0.48 -0.70
CA PRO A 137 2.23 0.09 -2.01
C PRO A 137 2.21 -1.44 -2.22
N CYS A 138 1.41 -2.16 -1.44
CA CYS A 138 1.26 -3.61 -1.58
C CYS A 138 0.67 -4.03 -2.94
N HIS A 139 -0.03 -3.14 -3.65
CA HIS A 139 -0.51 -3.36 -5.01
C HIS A 139 0.62 -3.46 -6.05
N ARG A 140 1.83 -2.97 -5.76
CA ARG A 140 3.02 -3.07 -6.64
C ARG A 140 3.72 -4.41 -6.56
N VAL A 141 3.24 -5.36 -5.74
CA VAL A 141 3.80 -6.72 -5.65
C VAL A 141 2.98 -7.67 -6.50
N ILE A 142 3.61 -8.31 -7.50
CA ILE A 142 2.97 -9.22 -8.46
C ILE A 142 3.51 -10.65 -8.32
N ALA A 143 2.83 -11.62 -8.92
CA ALA A 143 3.32 -12.98 -8.96
C ALA A 143 4.51 -13.14 -9.92
N SER A 144 5.38 -14.13 -9.68
CA SER A 144 6.59 -14.36 -10.48
C SER A 144 6.31 -14.78 -11.93
N ASN A 145 5.11 -15.29 -12.21
CA ASN A 145 4.67 -15.61 -13.59
C ASN A 145 4.11 -14.38 -14.33
N GLY A 146 4.20 -13.18 -13.76
CA GLY A 146 3.68 -11.94 -14.33
C GLY A 146 2.18 -11.71 -14.11
N SER A 147 1.45 -12.65 -13.49
CA SER A 147 0.05 -12.41 -13.13
C SER A 147 -0.05 -11.39 -11.99
N VAL A 148 -1.17 -10.68 -11.92
CA VAL A 148 -1.40 -9.61 -10.94
C VAL A 148 -1.27 -10.11 -9.50
N GLY A 149 -1.58 -11.38 -9.24
CA GLY A 149 -1.56 -11.95 -7.90
C GLY A 149 -2.72 -11.46 -7.03
N GLY A 150 -2.71 -11.84 -5.75
CA GLY A 150 -3.71 -11.42 -4.77
C GLY A 150 -3.58 -9.96 -4.37
N TYR A 151 -4.69 -9.41 -3.86
CA TYR A 151 -4.74 -8.08 -3.26
C TYR A 151 -5.84 -8.04 -2.19
N ALA A 152 -5.56 -7.44 -1.04
CA ALA A 152 -6.53 -7.39 0.06
C ALA A 152 -7.82 -6.66 -0.34
N ALA A 153 -7.72 -5.64 -1.19
CA ALA A 153 -8.86 -4.88 -1.71
C ALA A 153 -9.44 -5.44 -3.03
N GLY A 154 -8.98 -6.61 -3.48
CA GLY A 154 -9.46 -7.29 -4.69
C GLY A 154 -8.62 -7.01 -5.93
N GLN A 155 -8.54 -8.02 -6.81
CA GLN A 155 -7.70 -7.96 -8.02
C GLN A 155 -8.11 -6.86 -8.99
N GLU A 156 -9.41 -6.57 -9.11
CA GLU A 156 -9.90 -5.50 -9.99
C GLU A 156 -9.34 -4.13 -9.60
N ARG A 157 -9.37 -3.81 -8.29
CA ARG A 157 -8.75 -2.56 -7.80
C ARG A 157 -7.25 -2.55 -8.04
N LYS A 158 -6.57 -3.67 -7.83
CA LYS A 158 -5.13 -3.78 -8.08
C LYS A 158 -4.78 -3.49 -9.52
N LEU A 159 -5.50 -4.07 -10.48
CA LEU A 159 -5.32 -3.81 -11.90
C LEU A 159 -5.48 -2.32 -12.21
N LYS A 160 -6.57 -1.71 -11.75
CA LYS A 160 -6.84 -0.27 -11.99
C LYS A 160 -5.78 0.64 -11.38
N LEU A 161 -5.23 0.28 -10.21
CA LEU A 161 -4.12 1.02 -9.58
C LEU A 161 -2.83 0.90 -10.39
N LEU A 162 -2.49 -0.30 -10.86
CA LEU A 162 -1.33 -0.51 -11.72
C LEU A 162 -1.47 0.19 -13.07
N GLU A 163 -2.65 0.20 -13.66
CA GLU A 163 -2.95 0.94 -14.88
C GLU A 163 -2.81 2.46 -14.67
N LEU A 164 -3.32 2.98 -13.57
CA LEU A 164 -3.21 4.39 -13.22
C LEU A 164 -1.74 4.82 -13.10
N GLU A 165 -0.92 4.03 -12.40
CA GLU A 165 0.51 4.31 -12.24
C GLU A 165 1.29 4.13 -13.55
N SER A 166 0.95 3.14 -14.39
CA SER A 166 1.63 2.94 -15.69
C SER A 166 1.28 4.02 -16.72
N ALA A 167 0.08 4.59 -16.67
CA ALA A 167 -0.29 5.71 -17.51
C ALA A 167 0.63 6.92 -17.31
N HIS A 168 1.07 7.17 -16.08
CA HIS A 168 2.06 8.20 -15.78
C HIS A 168 3.41 7.95 -16.46
N ILE A 169 3.89 6.69 -16.44
CA ILE A 169 5.16 6.32 -17.11
C ILE A 169 5.08 6.57 -18.62
N PHE A 170 3.94 6.29 -19.25
CA PHE A 170 3.73 6.56 -20.67
C PHE A 170 3.64 8.06 -21.01
N SER A 171 3.19 8.89 -20.08
CA SER A 171 3.16 10.34 -20.25
C SER A 171 4.54 10.99 -20.11
N VAL A 172 5.44 10.38 -19.35
CA VAL A 172 6.78 10.91 -19.02
C VAL A 172 7.90 10.27 -19.87
N SER A 173 7.73 9.03 -20.38
CA SER A 173 8.73 8.38 -21.21
C SER A 173 8.14 7.42 -22.25
N PRO A 174 8.35 7.68 -23.56
CA PRO A 174 7.81 6.81 -24.64
C PRO A 174 8.52 5.45 -24.77
N ARG A 175 9.43 5.06 -23.89
CA ARG A 175 10.38 3.96 -24.15
C ARG A 175 10.23 2.67 -23.34
N ASN A 176 9.19 2.48 -22.53
CA ASN A 176 9.02 1.19 -21.85
C ASN A 176 7.65 0.55 -22.11
N ARG A 177 7.54 -0.10 -23.29
CA ARG A 177 6.45 -1.05 -23.55
C ARG A 177 6.82 -2.39 -22.91
N ILE A 178 6.32 -2.66 -21.68
CA ILE A 178 6.41 -4.00 -21.06
C ILE A 178 5.04 -4.67 -20.90
N PHE A 179 3.95 -4.01 -21.20
CA PHE A 179 2.59 -4.59 -21.13
C PHE A 179 1.84 -4.51 -22.46
N ALA A 180 2.45 -4.96 -23.54
CA ALA A 180 1.75 -5.18 -24.80
C ALA A 180 1.71 -6.68 -25.07
N SER A 181 0.91 -7.44 -24.32
CA SER A 181 0.40 -8.78 -24.69
C SER A 181 -0.44 -9.32 -23.51
N LEU A 182 -1.67 -8.98 -23.44
CA LEU A 182 -2.76 -9.79 -22.90
C LEU A 182 -3.95 -9.66 -23.84
#